data_4baae0ba30780f86f3dbc8f9ff09a127
#
_entry.id   4baae0ba30780f86f3dbc8f9ff09a127
#
_cell.length_a   1.000
_cell.length_b   1.000
_cell.length_c   1.000
_cell.angle_alpha   90.00
_cell.angle_beta   90.00
_cell.angle_gamma   90.00
#
_symmetry.space_group_name_H-M   'P 1'
#
loop_
_entity.id
_entity.type
_entity.pdbx_description
1 polymer ?
#
loop_
_entity_poly.entity_id
_entity_poly.type
_entity_poly.pdbx_seq_one_letter_code
_entity_poly.pdbx_strand_id
1 'polypeptide(L)'
;TGTTAKVVSMSSPAIGWLRYVAAASVILLVVSAATNVYFYRQFREASSQYQALLIEKSSLLAQNQTLQAKGLDLYQGMQIMSDPAYTKVSLPGVKADENKLATVFWDKKKNEVYLLANRLPQTSNDTQYQLWAIVDGKPVDAGMIDRCNGLCKMKNISNASAFAITLEKRGGSPTPNLQQLQVIGNVAG
;
A
#
# COMPACT_ATOMS: atom_id res chain seq x y z
N THR A 1 74.21 -35.52 77.81
CA THR A 1 72.76 -35.49 77.71
C THR A 1 72.31 -34.90 76.40
N GLY A 2 72.15 -35.77 75.37
CA GLY A 2 71.63 -35.34 74.07
C GLY A 2 70.13 -35.53 73.96
N THR A 3 69.40 -34.48 73.82
CA THR A 3 67.92 -34.51 73.60
C THR A 3 67.70 -34.65 72.08
N THR A 4 67.20 -35.78 71.63
CA THR A 4 66.79 -36.06 70.28
C THR A 4 65.36 -35.46 70.08
N ALA A 5 65.24 -34.54 69.23
CA ALA A 5 63.93 -33.97 68.81
C ALA A 5 63.21 -34.99 67.95
N LYS A 6 62.00 -35.36 68.38
CA LYS A 6 61.07 -36.26 67.68
C LYS A 6 60.36 -35.48 66.56
N VAL A 7 60.70 -35.75 65.32
CA VAL A 7 59.96 -35.16 64.17
C VAL A 7 58.66 -35.91 64.02
N VAL A 8 57.55 -35.25 64.27
CA VAL A 8 56.21 -35.79 63.99
C VAL A 8 55.84 -35.41 62.55
N SER A 9 55.79 -36.41 61.70
CA SER A 9 55.26 -36.22 60.33
C SER A 9 53.71 -36.04 60.42
N MET A 10 53.26 -34.85 60.07
CA MET A 10 51.85 -34.59 59.87
C MET A 10 51.42 -35.21 58.50
N SER A 11 50.79 -36.35 58.55
CA SER A 11 50.10 -36.91 57.40
C SER A 11 48.85 -36.11 57.18
N SER A 12 48.75 -35.38 56.07
CA SER A 12 47.52 -34.70 55.65
C SER A 12 46.62 -35.68 54.87
N PRO A 13 45.50 -36.14 55.46
CA PRO A 13 44.59 -37.06 54.80
C PRO A 13 43.55 -36.32 53.91
N ALA A 14 43.75 -35.03 53.59
CA ALA A 14 42.73 -34.18 53.03
C ALA A 14 42.75 -34.00 51.49
N ILE A 15 43.63 -34.74 50.75
CA ILE A 15 43.80 -34.48 49.31
C ILE A 15 42.82 -35.30 48.42
N GLY A 16 42.26 -36.39 48.94
CA GLY A 16 41.37 -37.28 48.13
C GLY A 16 39.99 -36.66 47.83
N TRP A 17 39.33 -36.18 48.82
CA TRP A 17 37.95 -35.65 48.67
C TRP A 17 37.90 -34.30 47.91
N LEU A 18 38.92 -33.46 48.01
CA LEU A 18 39.03 -32.23 47.22
C LEU A 18 38.94 -32.48 45.70
N ARG A 19 39.48 -33.56 45.20
CA ARG A 19 39.39 -33.96 43.78
C ARG A 19 37.96 -34.25 43.37
N TYR A 20 37.17 -34.90 44.23
CA TYR A 20 35.74 -35.16 43.95
C TYR A 20 34.90 -33.88 44.02
N VAL A 21 35.22 -32.97 44.94
CA VAL A 21 34.56 -31.66 45.05
C VAL A 21 34.90 -30.81 43.78
N ALA A 22 36.16 -30.79 43.37
CA ALA A 22 36.56 -30.06 42.17
C ALA A 22 35.89 -30.65 40.91
N ALA A 23 35.82 -31.97 40.78
CA ALA A 23 35.12 -32.63 39.66
C ALA A 23 33.60 -32.33 39.66
N ALA A 24 32.96 -32.39 40.82
CA ALA A 24 31.53 -32.02 40.96
C ALA A 24 31.28 -30.55 40.60
N SER A 25 32.16 -29.63 41.00
CA SER A 25 32.04 -28.22 40.66
C SER A 25 32.16 -27.96 39.15
N VAL A 26 33.07 -28.67 38.47
CA VAL A 26 33.22 -28.58 37.01
C VAL A 26 31.96 -29.09 36.29
N ILE A 27 31.42 -30.22 36.74
CA ILE A 27 30.18 -30.79 36.18
C ILE A 27 29.03 -29.81 36.36
N LEU A 28 28.87 -29.24 37.56
CA LEU A 28 27.83 -28.22 37.82
C LEU A 28 27.98 -26.96 36.93
N LEU A 29 29.20 -26.50 36.71
CA LEU A 29 29.46 -25.39 35.80
C LEU A 29 29.07 -25.71 34.35
N VAL A 30 29.43 -26.92 33.87
CA VAL A 30 29.07 -27.37 32.51
C VAL A 30 27.54 -27.48 32.36
N VAL A 31 26.86 -28.09 33.33
CA VAL A 31 25.40 -28.18 33.33
C VAL A 31 24.76 -26.80 33.38
N SER A 32 25.25 -25.90 34.23
CA SER A 32 24.75 -24.53 34.31
C SER A 32 24.96 -23.78 33.01
N ALA A 33 26.13 -23.88 32.36
CA ALA A 33 26.39 -23.25 31.07
C ALA A 33 25.48 -23.82 29.96
N ALA A 34 25.32 -25.14 29.91
CA ALA A 34 24.43 -25.78 28.93
C ALA A 34 22.97 -25.34 29.10
N THR A 35 22.50 -25.31 30.35
CA THR A 35 21.14 -24.83 30.69
C THR A 35 20.95 -23.36 30.31
N ASN A 36 21.94 -22.51 30.56
CA ASN A 36 21.91 -21.08 30.21
C ASN A 36 21.83 -20.88 28.69
N VAL A 37 22.64 -21.63 27.91
CA VAL A 37 22.58 -21.60 26.43
C VAL A 37 21.23 -22.08 25.92
N TYR A 38 20.68 -23.14 26.50
CA TYR A 38 19.37 -23.69 26.14
C TYR A 38 18.27 -22.63 26.36
N PHE A 39 18.16 -22.03 27.54
CA PHE A 39 17.17 -21.00 27.82
C PHE A 39 17.37 -19.74 27.01
N TYR A 40 18.60 -19.34 26.74
CA TYR A 40 18.89 -18.20 25.88
C TYR A 40 18.38 -18.41 24.45
N ARG A 41 18.59 -19.59 23.88
CA ARG A 41 18.07 -19.95 22.55
C ARG A 41 16.55 -19.94 22.54
N GLN A 42 15.92 -20.55 23.52
CA GLN A 42 14.47 -20.59 23.66
C GLN A 42 13.86 -19.17 23.79
N PHE A 43 14.48 -18.34 24.61
CA PHE A 43 14.06 -16.94 24.77
C PHE A 43 14.19 -16.15 23.47
N ARG A 44 15.28 -16.31 22.74
CA ARG A 44 15.47 -15.64 21.44
C ARG A 44 14.43 -16.08 20.42
N GLU A 45 14.14 -17.37 20.36
CA GLU A 45 13.14 -17.92 19.46
C GLU A 45 11.74 -17.40 19.80
N ALA A 46 11.33 -17.44 21.05
CA ALA A 46 10.06 -16.88 21.51
C ALA A 46 9.95 -15.36 21.23
N SER A 47 11.03 -14.61 21.48
CA SER A 47 11.07 -13.17 21.19
C SER A 47 10.95 -12.88 19.68
N SER A 48 11.60 -13.66 18.82
CA SER A 48 11.50 -13.49 17.37
C SER A 48 10.10 -13.81 16.84
N GLN A 49 9.49 -14.86 17.36
CA GLN A 49 8.09 -15.22 17.03
C GLN A 49 7.11 -14.13 17.47
N TYR A 50 7.30 -13.58 18.67
CA TYR A 50 6.47 -12.47 19.15
C TYR A 50 6.60 -11.23 18.25
N GLN A 51 7.83 -10.85 17.86
CA GLN A 51 8.05 -9.73 16.94
C GLN A 51 7.44 -10.00 15.56
N ALA A 52 7.59 -11.22 15.02
CA ALA A 52 6.96 -11.59 13.76
C ALA A 52 5.43 -11.46 13.83
N LEU A 53 4.82 -11.92 14.93
CA LEU A 53 3.37 -11.80 15.14
C LEU A 53 2.90 -10.33 15.24
N LEU A 54 3.69 -9.45 15.88
CA LEU A 54 3.38 -8.02 15.93
C LEU A 54 3.42 -7.38 14.54
N ILE A 55 4.42 -7.72 13.72
CA ILE A 55 4.53 -7.25 12.34
C ILE A 55 3.35 -7.76 11.51
N GLU A 56 3.02 -9.04 11.62
CA GLU A 56 1.87 -9.63 10.92
C GLU A 56 0.56 -8.94 11.32
N LYS A 57 0.33 -8.75 12.62
CA LYS A 57 -0.84 -8.03 13.13
C LYS A 57 -0.93 -6.61 12.54
N SER A 58 0.18 -5.88 12.53
CA SER A 58 0.20 -4.50 11.97
C SER A 58 -0.08 -4.49 10.48
N SER A 59 0.45 -5.46 9.73
CA SER A 59 0.18 -5.65 8.31
C SER A 59 -1.29 -5.96 8.03
N LEU A 60 -1.89 -6.88 8.80
CA LEU A 60 -3.31 -7.22 8.68
C LEU A 60 -4.22 -6.02 8.98
N LEU A 61 -3.89 -5.22 10.00
CA LEU A 61 -4.64 -3.99 10.30
C LEU A 61 -4.56 -2.97 9.16
N ALA A 62 -3.37 -2.75 8.59
CA ALA A 62 -3.18 -1.85 7.45
C ALA A 62 -3.93 -2.35 6.19
N GLN A 63 -3.89 -3.66 5.93
CA GLN A 63 -4.65 -4.26 4.83
C GLN A 63 -6.16 -4.10 5.03
N ASN A 64 -6.67 -4.31 6.26
CA ASN A 64 -8.09 -4.14 6.57
C ASN A 64 -8.54 -2.70 6.36
N GLN A 65 -7.77 -1.71 6.83
CA GLN A 65 -8.05 -0.29 6.59
C GLN A 65 -8.07 0.05 5.09
N THR A 66 -7.12 -0.50 4.33
CA THR A 66 -7.08 -0.30 2.87
C THR A 66 -8.31 -0.90 2.18
N LEU A 67 -8.74 -2.09 2.59
CA LEU A 67 -9.94 -2.73 2.05
C LEU A 67 -11.22 -1.96 2.39
N GLN A 68 -11.31 -1.45 3.62
CA GLN A 68 -12.44 -0.61 4.05
C GLN A 68 -12.52 0.69 3.24
N ALA A 69 -11.37 1.37 3.05
CA ALA A 69 -11.32 2.59 2.22
C ALA A 69 -11.75 2.31 0.78
N LYS A 70 -11.22 1.26 0.15
CA LYS A 70 -11.65 0.84 -1.19
C LYS A 70 -13.13 0.48 -1.27
N GLY A 71 -13.66 -0.18 -0.24
CA GLY A 71 -15.08 -0.52 -0.16
C GLY A 71 -15.96 0.74 -0.10
N LEU A 72 -15.54 1.74 0.66
CA LEU A 72 -16.24 3.02 0.76
C LEU A 72 -16.20 3.79 -0.58
N ASP A 73 -15.04 3.84 -1.23
CA ASP A 73 -14.89 4.49 -2.54
C ASP A 73 -15.79 3.84 -3.60
N LEU A 74 -15.84 2.51 -3.63
CA LEU A 74 -16.73 1.77 -4.53
C LEU A 74 -18.20 2.06 -4.25
N TYR A 75 -18.60 2.07 -2.97
CA TYR A 75 -19.96 2.36 -2.57
C TYR A 75 -20.37 3.79 -2.97
N GLN A 76 -19.53 4.78 -2.73
CA GLN A 76 -19.76 6.16 -3.16
C GLN A 76 -19.85 6.27 -4.69
N GLY A 77 -18.97 5.59 -5.40
CA GLY A 77 -19.02 5.51 -6.86
C GLY A 77 -20.34 4.93 -7.38
N MET A 78 -20.84 3.87 -6.76
CA MET A 78 -22.14 3.28 -7.11
C MET A 78 -23.30 4.26 -6.86
N GLN A 79 -23.26 5.01 -5.76
CA GLN A 79 -24.27 6.03 -5.46
C GLN A 79 -24.29 7.11 -6.55
N ILE A 80 -23.14 7.65 -6.95
CA ILE A 80 -23.05 8.66 -8.02
C ILE A 80 -23.57 8.09 -9.35
N MET A 81 -23.20 6.86 -9.70
CA MET A 81 -23.64 6.23 -10.96
C MET A 81 -25.13 5.95 -11.02
N SER A 82 -25.79 5.79 -9.88
CA SER A 82 -27.24 5.50 -9.77
C SER A 82 -28.09 6.73 -9.45
N ASP A 83 -27.48 7.87 -9.07
CA ASP A 83 -28.20 9.08 -8.72
C ASP A 83 -28.72 9.78 -9.98
N PRO A 84 -30.04 9.99 -10.13
CA PRO A 84 -30.63 10.67 -11.28
C PRO A 84 -30.25 12.15 -11.40
N ALA A 85 -29.68 12.76 -10.37
CA ALA A 85 -29.15 14.12 -10.44
C ALA A 85 -27.94 14.25 -11.39
N TYR A 86 -27.20 13.13 -11.60
CA TYR A 86 -26.08 13.11 -12.52
C TYR A 86 -26.51 12.74 -13.94
N THR A 87 -26.30 13.67 -14.86
CA THR A 87 -26.44 13.40 -16.29
C THR A 87 -25.31 12.49 -16.75
N LYS A 88 -25.66 11.34 -17.32
CA LYS A 88 -24.68 10.38 -17.87
C LYS A 88 -24.35 10.73 -19.32
N VAL A 89 -23.10 11.04 -19.60
CA VAL A 89 -22.58 11.35 -20.93
C VAL A 89 -21.64 10.23 -21.37
N SER A 90 -22.02 9.51 -22.41
CA SER A 90 -21.17 8.45 -23.01
C SER A 90 -20.20 9.09 -24.00
N LEU A 91 -18.92 8.75 -23.88
CA LEU A 91 -17.85 9.23 -24.77
C LEU A 91 -17.28 8.02 -25.54
N PRO A 92 -17.85 7.69 -26.70
CA PRO A 92 -17.29 6.64 -27.58
C PRO A 92 -15.97 7.07 -28.22
N GLY A 93 -15.20 6.09 -28.69
CA GLY A 93 -13.98 6.31 -29.47
C GLY A 93 -14.25 7.06 -30.76
N VAL A 94 -13.33 7.95 -31.13
CA VAL A 94 -13.45 8.75 -32.39
C VAL A 94 -13.21 7.91 -33.62
N LYS A 95 -12.34 6.88 -33.52
CA LYS A 95 -12.04 5.96 -34.63
C LYS A 95 -12.91 4.73 -34.49
N ALA A 96 -13.57 4.35 -35.57
CA ALA A 96 -14.54 3.24 -35.60
C ALA A 96 -13.96 1.87 -35.18
N ASP A 97 -12.65 1.66 -35.41
CA ASP A 97 -11.95 0.41 -35.11
C ASP A 97 -11.48 0.30 -33.64
N GLU A 98 -11.57 1.39 -32.88
CA GLU A 98 -11.08 1.44 -31.50
C GLU A 98 -12.24 1.32 -30.52
N ASN A 99 -12.27 0.20 -29.80
CA ASN A 99 -13.28 -0.06 -28.76
C ASN A 99 -13.02 0.78 -27.49
N LYS A 100 -12.78 2.09 -27.66
CA LYS A 100 -12.57 3.04 -26.56
C LYS A 100 -13.89 3.55 -26.06
N LEU A 101 -14.02 3.68 -24.76
CA LEU A 101 -15.20 4.21 -24.09
C LEU A 101 -14.80 4.86 -22.77
N ALA A 102 -15.35 6.03 -22.52
CA ALA A 102 -15.39 6.66 -21.20
C ALA A 102 -16.81 7.12 -20.92
N THR A 103 -17.13 7.34 -19.66
CA THR A 103 -18.44 7.85 -19.23
C THR A 103 -18.24 8.98 -18.24
N VAL A 104 -18.85 10.12 -18.50
CA VAL A 104 -18.90 11.26 -17.58
C VAL A 104 -20.24 11.23 -16.86
N PHE A 105 -20.20 11.44 -15.55
CA PHE A 105 -21.36 11.68 -14.69
C PHE A 105 -21.27 13.14 -14.21
N TRP A 106 -22.23 13.97 -14.61
CA TRP A 106 -22.19 15.39 -14.38
C TRP A 106 -23.45 15.90 -13.69
N ASP A 107 -23.28 16.46 -12.47
CA ASP A 107 -24.34 17.18 -11.78
C ASP A 107 -24.26 18.67 -12.17
N LYS A 108 -25.21 19.10 -13.02
CA LYS A 108 -25.30 20.49 -13.49
C LYS A 108 -25.57 21.50 -12.37
N LYS A 109 -26.23 21.08 -11.28
CA LYS A 109 -26.59 21.96 -10.16
C LYS A 109 -25.40 22.22 -9.23
N LYS A 110 -24.64 21.17 -8.96
CA LYS A 110 -23.44 21.21 -8.10
C LYS A 110 -22.16 21.50 -8.89
N ASN A 111 -22.22 21.48 -10.22
CA ASN A 111 -21.07 21.56 -11.14
C ASN A 111 -20.08 20.40 -10.97
N GLU A 112 -20.47 19.31 -10.33
CA GLU A 112 -19.59 18.19 -10.06
C GLU A 112 -19.48 17.29 -11.27
N VAL A 113 -18.25 16.91 -11.59
CA VAL A 113 -17.92 16.02 -12.70
C VAL A 113 -17.17 14.80 -12.17
N TYR A 114 -17.65 13.64 -12.54
CA TYR A 114 -16.97 12.36 -12.30
C TYR A 114 -16.77 11.64 -13.63
N LEU A 115 -15.65 10.98 -13.78
CA LEU A 115 -15.27 10.23 -14.97
C LEU A 115 -15.03 8.77 -14.64
N LEU A 116 -15.63 7.87 -15.43
CA LEU A 116 -15.32 6.45 -15.47
C LEU A 116 -14.62 6.13 -16.79
N ALA A 117 -13.34 5.75 -16.72
CA ALA A 117 -12.57 5.30 -17.88
C ALA A 117 -12.86 3.82 -18.14
N ASN A 118 -13.97 3.52 -18.85
CA ASN A 118 -14.45 2.15 -19.07
C ASN A 118 -13.43 1.30 -19.85
N ARG A 119 -12.95 1.85 -20.98
CA ARG A 119 -12.03 1.18 -21.91
C ARG A 119 -11.10 2.21 -22.55
N LEU A 120 -10.15 2.71 -21.77
CA LEU A 120 -9.05 3.53 -22.27
C LEU A 120 -7.75 2.73 -22.13
N PRO A 121 -6.91 2.62 -23.17
CA PRO A 121 -5.61 1.97 -23.10
C PRO A 121 -4.72 2.59 -22.03
N GLN A 122 -3.77 1.83 -21.50
CA GLN A 122 -2.78 2.41 -20.61
C GLN A 122 -1.88 3.39 -21.37
N THR A 123 -1.57 4.51 -20.75
CA THR A 123 -0.65 5.51 -21.28
C THR A 123 0.80 5.16 -20.96
N SER A 124 1.75 5.66 -21.76
CA SER A 124 3.18 5.61 -21.43
C SER A 124 3.50 6.51 -20.23
N ASN A 125 4.73 6.41 -19.71
CA ASN A 125 5.16 7.25 -18.59
C ASN A 125 5.21 8.74 -18.96
N ASP A 126 5.36 9.07 -20.24
CA ASP A 126 5.51 10.44 -20.77
C ASP A 126 4.20 11.06 -21.21
N THR A 127 3.10 10.30 -21.22
CA THR A 127 1.79 10.73 -21.68
C THR A 127 0.73 10.54 -20.61
N GLN A 128 -0.36 11.31 -20.73
CA GLN A 128 -1.47 11.31 -19.79
C GLN A 128 -2.76 11.68 -20.49
N TYR A 129 -3.88 11.12 -20.07
CA TYR A 129 -5.18 11.56 -20.54
C TYR A 129 -5.62 12.83 -19.85
N GLN A 130 -6.25 13.73 -20.61
CA GLN A 130 -6.86 14.95 -20.10
C GLN A 130 -8.31 15.01 -20.54
N LEU A 131 -9.20 15.31 -19.58
CA LEU A 131 -10.61 15.57 -19.85
C LEU A 131 -10.82 17.05 -20.17
N TRP A 132 -11.62 17.29 -21.18
CA TRP A 132 -12.04 18.60 -21.62
C TRP A 132 -13.55 18.70 -21.59
N ALA A 133 -14.07 19.84 -21.13
CA ALA A 133 -15.46 20.21 -21.28
C ALA A 133 -15.56 21.26 -22.40
N ILE A 134 -16.51 21.11 -23.30
CA ILE A 134 -16.78 22.11 -24.34
C ILE A 134 -17.82 23.07 -23.80
N VAL A 135 -17.39 24.30 -23.49
CA VAL A 135 -18.22 25.37 -22.91
C VAL A 135 -18.25 26.50 -23.93
N ASP A 136 -19.43 26.88 -24.39
CA ASP A 136 -19.62 27.92 -25.40
C ASP A 136 -18.73 27.74 -26.65
N GLY A 137 -18.59 26.49 -27.08
CA GLY A 137 -17.76 26.07 -28.22
C GLY A 137 -16.26 26.07 -27.96
N LYS A 138 -15.80 26.36 -26.75
CA LYS A 138 -14.38 26.38 -26.37
C LYS A 138 -14.03 25.22 -25.44
N PRO A 139 -12.87 24.56 -25.61
CA PRO A 139 -12.40 23.55 -24.69
C PRO A 139 -11.93 24.18 -23.38
N VAL A 140 -12.47 23.70 -22.29
CA VAL A 140 -12.11 24.06 -20.92
C VAL A 140 -11.50 22.83 -20.25
N ASP A 141 -10.35 23.01 -19.60
CA ASP A 141 -9.67 21.93 -18.90
C ASP A 141 -10.51 21.43 -17.71
N ALA A 142 -10.99 20.21 -17.82
CA ALA A 142 -11.76 19.52 -16.79
C ALA A 142 -10.88 18.60 -15.89
N GLY A 143 -9.59 18.53 -16.14
CA GLY A 143 -8.60 17.86 -15.30
C GLY A 143 -7.90 16.68 -15.97
N MET A 144 -6.80 16.27 -15.32
CA MET A 144 -6.02 15.11 -15.73
C MET A 144 -6.67 13.84 -15.22
N ILE A 145 -6.59 12.78 -16.01
CA ILE A 145 -7.06 11.47 -15.62
C ILE A 145 -5.87 10.73 -15.04
N ASP A 146 -5.76 10.78 -13.71
CA ASP A 146 -4.81 9.97 -12.98
C ASP A 146 -5.30 8.51 -12.91
N ARG A 147 -4.42 7.60 -12.48
CA ARG A 147 -4.78 6.19 -12.26
C ARG A 147 -5.73 6.09 -11.06
N CYS A 148 -6.99 6.42 -11.26
CA CYS A 148 -8.02 6.17 -10.27
C CYS A 148 -8.64 4.79 -10.52
N ASN A 149 -8.77 4.01 -9.47
CA ASN A 149 -9.42 2.70 -9.53
C ASN A 149 -10.93 2.88 -9.45
N GLY A 150 -11.58 3.25 -10.57
CA GLY A 150 -13.02 3.42 -10.62
C GLY A 150 -13.45 4.81 -11.08
N LEU A 151 -14.31 5.45 -10.29
CA LEU A 151 -14.88 6.76 -10.60
C LEU A 151 -13.93 7.88 -10.13
N CYS A 152 -13.45 8.70 -11.08
CA CYS A 152 -12.52 9.79 -10.82
C CYS A 152 -13.26 11.11 -10.65
N LYS A 153 -13.04 11.80 -9.54
CA LYS A 153 -13.53 13.18 -9.39
C LYS A 153 -12.67 14.11 -10.25
N MET A 154 -13.33 14.89 -11.10
CA MET A 154 -12.72 15.84 -12.03
C MET A 154 -12.92 17.29 -11.54
N LYS A 155 -12.40 18.28 -12.29
CA LYS A 155 -12.66 19.69 -12.00
C LYS A 155 -14.14 20.01 -12.18
N ASN A 156 -14.62 20.93 -11.38
CA ASN A 156 -16.02 21.39 -11.47
C ASN A 156 -16.27 22.14 -12.77
N ILE A 157 -17.36 21.81 -13.46
CA ILE A 157 -17.76 22.42 -14.74
C ILE A 157 -19.20 22.93 -14.61
N SER A 158 -19.38 24.23 -14.79
CA SER A 158 -20.70 24.89 -14.64
C SER A 158 -21.61 24.69 -15.85
N ASN A 159 -21.04 24.65 -17.05
CA ASN A 159 -21.79 24.48 -18.29
C ASN A 159 -20.94 23.70 -19.29
N ALA A 160 -21.52 22.73 -19.98
CA ALA A 160 -20.85 22.00 -21.05
C ALA A 160 -21.87 21.51 -22.08
N SER A 161 -21.53 21.62 -23.35
CA SER A 161 -22.28 21.02 -24.45
C SER A 161 -21.76 19.63 -24.83
N ALA A 162 -20.49 19.36 -24.54
CA ALA A 162 -19.83 18.08 -24.80
C ALA A 162 -18.65 17.87 -23.83
N PHE A 163 -18.20 16.62 -23.75
CA PHE A 163 -16.94 16.24 -23.10
C PHE A 163 -16.08 15.46 -24.08
N ALA A 164 -14.76 15.64 -23.97
CA ALA A 164 -13.76 14.96 -24.80
C ALA A 164 -12.54 14.57 -23.98
N ILE A 165 -11.83 13.54 -24.43
CA ILE A 165 -10.55 13.12 -23.81
C ILE A 165 -9.49 13.09 -24.90
N THR A 166 -8.37 13.74 -24.64
CA THR A 166 -7.16 13.70 -25.47
C THR A 166 -6.03 13.01 -24.73
N LEU A 167 -5.07 12.51 -25.50
CA LEU A 167 -3.79 12.03 -24.96
C LEU A 167 -2.79 13.19 -25.06
N GLU A 168 -2.32 13.66 -23.89
CA GLU A 168 -1.43 14.82 -23.76
C GLU A 168 -0.06 14.38 -23.20
N LYS A 169 0.90 15.27 -23.24
CA LYS A 169 2.14 15.09 -22.50
C LYS A 169 1.86 15.02 -20.99
N ARG A 170 2.70 14.35 -20.26
CA ARG A 170 2.56 14.28 -18.80
C ARG A 170 2.56 15.69 -18.20
N GLY A 171 1.57 15.95 -17.33
CA GLY A 171 1.29 17.27 -16.77
C GLY A 171 0.24 18.06 -17.54
N GLY A 172 -0.20 17.56 -18.71
CA GLY A 172 -1.28 18.12 -19.51
C GLY A 172 -0.88 19.28 -20.41
N SER A 173 -1.88 19.84 -21.04
CA SER A 173 -1.73 20.96 -21.99
C SER A 173 -2.73 22.06 -21.66
N PRO A 174 -2.45 23.31 -22.00
CA PRO A 174 -3.42 24.42 -21.87
C PRO A 174 -4.51 24.36 -22.95
N THR A 175 -4.25 23.66 -24.05
CA THR A 175 -5.18 23.47 -25.17
C THR A 175 -5.14 21.99 -25.62
N PRO A 176 -6.27 21.40 -26.05
CA PRO A 176 -6.31 19.99 -26.44
C PRO A 176 -5.55 19.72 -27.74
N ASN A 177 -4.79 18.65 -27.75
CA ASN A 177 -4.22 18.13 -28.99
C ASN A 177 -5.27 17.31 -29.74
N LEU A 178 -5.91 17.95 -30.71
CA LEU A 178 -7.00 17.33 -31.50
C LEU A 178 -6.54 16.14 -32.35
N GLN A 179 -5.24 16.05 -32.70
CA GLN A 179 -4.70 14.88 -33.40
C GLN A 179 -4.64 13.63 -32.47
N GLN A 180 -4.66 13.87 -31.18
CA GLN A 180 -4.66 12.83 -30.14
C GLN A 180 -6.02 12.71 -29.42
N LEU A 181 -7.10 13.12 -30.08
CA LEU A 181 -8.45 12.93 -29.56
C LEU A 181 -8.79 11.44 -29.53
N GLN A 182 -9.19 10.97 -28.36
CA GLN A 182 -9.45 9.55 -28.09
C GLN A 182 -10.94 9.22 -28.10
N VAL A 183 -11.70 10.00 -27.34
CA VAL A 183 -13.15 9.83 -27.17
C VAL A 183 -13.82 11.19 -27.07
N ILE A 184 -15.08 11.28 -27.54
CA ILE A 184 -15.90 12.48 -27.45
C ILE A 184 -17.38 12.09 -27.32
N GLY A 185 -18.16 12.89 -26.57
CA GLY A 185 -19.59 12.70 -26.42
C GLY A 185 -20.31 14.01 -26.11
N ASN A 186 -21.47 14.19 -26.75
CA ASN A 186 -22.32 15.35 -26.53
C ASN A 186 -23.20 15.12 -25.27
N VAL A 187 -23.42 16.19 -24.56
CA VAL A 187 -24.43 16.20 -23.49
C VAL A 187 -25.78 16.18 -24.15
N ALA A 188 -26.59 15.14 -23.87
CA ALA A 188 -27.99 15.14 -24.31
C ALA A 188 -28.71 16.31 -23.66
N GLY A 189 -29.39 17.11 -24.48
CA GLY A 189 -30.19 18.27 -24.05
C GLY A 189 -31.39 17.86 -23.24
#